data_05eeeb86343f6ec785ad32ce54436c35
#
_entry.id   05eeeb86343f6ec785ad32ce54436c35
#
_cell.length_a   1.000
_cell.length_b   1.000
_cell.length_c   1.000
_cell.angle_alpha   90.00
_cell.angle_beta   90.00
_cell.angle_gamma   90.00
#
_symmetry.space_group_name_H-M   'P 1'
#
loop_
_entity.id
_entity.type
_entity.pdbx_description
1 polymer ?
#
loop_
_entity_poly.entity_id
_entity_poly.type
_entity_poly.pdbx_seq_one_letter_code
_entity_poly.pdbx_strand_id
1 'polypeptide(L)'
;MDTCISGISHSGRPRESMLAQEAFGMSELIIGTECGGSDPTSGLASNVLIGEISDRMAEIGGTSILSETTEFIGAEHILAKRGKDERVSQRIYQIVHDYENAIRLVGHDVREGNPSPGNMEGGLTTLEEKSLGCIHKGGHAPVNEVYDYAKQVDKNMGLVIMDTPGNDPSSVAGM
;
A
#
# COMPACT_ATOMS: atom_id res chain seq x y z
N MET A 1 16.07 3.45 -22.72
CA MET A 1 15.69 4.89 -22.57
C MET A 1 15.77 5.18 -21.09
N ASP A 2 16.81 5.87 -20.67
CA ASP A 2 17.08 6.15 -19.27
C ASP A 2 16.25 7.36 -18.84
N THR A 3 15.23 7.14 -18.01
CA THR A 3 14.43 8.21 -17.46
C THR A 3 15.08 8.64 -16.14
N CYS A 4 15.68 9.82 -16.14
CA CYS A 4 16.26 10.40 -14.94
C CYS A 4 15.13 11.07 -14.13
N ILE A 5 14.90 10.63 -12.90
CA ILE A 5 13.95 11.27 -11.97
C ILE A 5 14.77 12.10 -10.98
N SER A 6 14.63 13.43 -11.05
CA SER A 6 15.22 14.34 -10.08
C SER A 6 14.27 14.52 -8.89
N GLY A 7 14.75 14.24 -7.68
CA GLY A 7 13.99 14.47 -6.45
C GLY A 7 13.80 15.97 -6.18
N ILE A 8 12.57 16.38 -5.86
CA ILE A 8 12.22 17.77 -5.53
C ILE A 8 12.39 17.94 -4.02
N SER A 9 13.35 18.76 -3.59
CA SER A 9 13.44 19.19 -2.19
C SER A 9 12.69 20.51 -1.97
N HIS A 10 11.84 20.55 -0.94
CA HIS A 10 10.95 21.67 -0.60
C HIS A 10 11.61 22.82 0.19
N SER A 11 12.92 22.90 0.29
CA SER A 11 13.61 24.02 0.94
C SER A 11 14.36 24.86 -0.09
N GLY A 12 13.80 26.01 -0.44
CA GLY A 12 14.27 26.93 -1.46
C GLY A 12 15.71 27.45 -1.34
N ARG A 13 16.70 26.56 -1.36
CA ARG A 13 18.12 26.87 -1.57
C ARG A 13 18.71 25.90 -2.60
N PRO A 14 19.53 26.39 -3.54
CA PRO A 14 20.14 25.56 -4.57
C PRO A 14 21.21 24.63 -3.93
N ARG A 15 20.80 23.46 -3.47
CA ARG A 15 21.71 22.35 -3.16
C ARG A 15 21.88 21.38 -4.33
N GLU A 16 21.18 21.62 -5.42
CA GLU A 16 21.17 20.72 -6.59
C GLU A 16 22.53 20.58 -7.29
N SER A 17 23.44 21.54 -7.11
CA SER A 17 24.77 21.50 -7.74
C SER A 17 25.79 20.58 -7.06
N MET A 18 25.42 19.96 -5.91
CA MET A 18 26.35 19.11 -5.13
C MET A 18 25.94 17.63 -5.07
N LEU A 19 24.79 17.25 -5.63
CA LEU A 19 24.37 15.86 -5.70
C LEU A 19 24.79 15.25 -7.02
N ALA A 20 25.65 14.24 -6.99
CA ALA A 20 25.96 13.45 -8.17
C ALA A 20 24.68 12.74 -8.65
N GLN A 21 24.38 12.84 -9.94
CA GLN A 21 23.33 12.06 -10.56
C GLN A 21 23.89 10.69 -10.92
N GLU A 22 23.27 9.63 -10.42
CA GLU A 22 23.61 8.26 -10.78
C GLU A 22 22.46 7.65 -11.57
N ALA A 23 22.79 6.92 -12.63
CA ALA A 23 21.82 6.11 -13.35
C ALA A 23 21.52 4.84 -12.54
N PHE A 24 20.25 4.50 -12.37
CA PHE A 24 19.81 3.27 -11.73
C PHE A 24 18.83 2.51 -12.62
N GLY A 25 18.79 1.20 -12.47
CA GLY A 25 17.81 0.36 -13.17
C GLY A 25 16.41 0.51 -12.57
N MET A 26 15.39 0.40 -13.40
CA MET A 26 13.98 0.45 -12.92
C MET A 26 13.68 -0.66 -11.89
N SER A 27 14.40 -1.77 -11.93
CA SER A 27 14.31 -2.85 -10.92
C SER A 27 14.78 -2.44 -9.53
N GLU A 28 15.45 -1.30 -9.40
CA GLU A 28 15.85 -0.75 -8.10
C GLU A 28 14.77 0.14 -7.47
N LEU A 29 13.75 0.51 -8.25
CA LEU A 29 12.69 1.40 -7.80
C LEU A 29 11.72 0.64 -6.89
N ILE A 30 11.45 1.24 -5.74
CA ILE A 30 10.44 0.79 -4.77
C ILE A 30 9.43 1.92 -4.61
N ILE A 31 8.15 1.63 -4.77
CA ILE A 31 7.06 2.57 -4.54
C ILE A 31 6.16 2.06 -3.43
N GLY A 32 5.72 2.95 -2.54
CA GLY A 32 4.68 2.68 -1.55
C GLY A 32 3.37 3.33 -1.98
N THR A 33 2.25 2.67 -1.71
CA THR A 33 0.91 3.20 -1.96
C THR A 33 0.26 3.63 -0.65
N GLU A 34 -0.53 4.71 -0.71
CA GLU A 34 -1.21 5.29 0.46
C GLU A 34 -2.62 5.74 0.10
N CYS A 35 -3.49 5.80 1.13
CA CYS A 35 -4.82 6.38 1.04
C CYS A 35 -4.76 7.88 1.34
N GLY A 36 -5.07 8.71 0.37
CA GLY A 36 -5.18 10.17 0.58
C GLY A 36 -6.57 10.62 1.05
N GLY A 37 -7.54 9.71 1.04
CA GLY A 37 -8.95 9.93 1.37
C GLY A 37 -9.83 9.19 0.38
N SER A 38 -10.66 8.27 0.88
CA SER A 38 -11.47 7.39 0.04
C SER A 38 -12.92 7.85 -0.05
N ASP A 39 -13.49 7.72 -1.23
CA ASP A 39 -14.91 7.77 -1.52
C ASP A 39 -15.27 6.59 -2.47
N PRO A 40 -16.54 6.37 -2.82
CA PRO A 40 -16.95 5.28 -3.72
C PRO A 40 -16.27 5.32 -5.09
N THR A 41 -15.86 6.50 -5.59
CA THR A 41 -15.19 6.64 -6.89
C THR A 41 -13.72 6.23 -6.84
N SER A 42 -13.12 6.21 -5.66
CA SER A 42 -11.72 5.81 -5.48
C SER A 42 -11.46 4.39 -5.99
N GLY A 43 -12.37 3.45 -5.68
CA GLY A 43 -12.30 2.06 -6.15
C GLY A 43 -12.55 1.88 -7.65
N LEU A 44 -13.15 2.88 -8.31
CA LEU A 44 -13.47 2.85 -9.74
C LEU A 44 -12.42 3.55 -10.61
N ALA A 45 -11.66 4.48 -10.05
CA ALA A 45 -10.73 5.32 -10.80
C ALA A 45 -9.33 5.35 -10.20
N SER A 46 -9.12 6.08 -9.09
CA SER A 46 -7.76 6.35 -8.59
C SER A 46 -7.04 5.07 -8.12
N ASN A 47 -7.71 4.20 -7.37
CA ASN A 47 -7.09 2.96 -6.89
C ASN A 47 -6.81 1.98 -8.04
N VAL A 48 -7.67 1.95 -9.07
CA VAL A 48 -7.44 1.16 -10.28
C VAL A 48 -6.23 1.67 -11.05
N LEU A 49 -6.08 3.01 -11.18
CA LEU A 49 -4.90 3.60 -11.82
C LEU A 49 -3.61 3.29 -11.04
N ILE A 50 -3.66 3.37 -9.71
CA ILE A 50 -2.53 2.97 -8.86
C ILE A 50 -2.22 1.48 -9.05
N GLY A 51 -3.24 0.64 -9.17
CA GLY A 51 -3.09 -0.78 -9.44
C GLY A 51 -2.40 -1.07 -10.77
N GLU A 52 -2.74 -0.34 -11.83
CA GLU A 52 -2.03 -0.42 -13.11
C GLU A 52 -0.54 -0.03 -12.97
N ILE A 53 -0.24 0.99 -12.16
CA ILE A 53 1.15 1.36 -11.86
C ILE A 53 1.85 0.22 -11.09
N SER A 54 1.17 -0.40 -10.11
CA SER A 54 1.71 -1.55 -9.37
C SER A 54 2.02 -2.73 -10.29
N ASP A 55 1.13 -3.05 -11.23
CA ASP A 55 1.35 -4.10 -12.22
C ASP A 55 2.54 -3.77 -13.13
N ARG A 56 2.64 -2.51 -13.61
CA ARG A 56 3.80 -2.06 -14.40
C ARG A 56 5.10 -2.13 -13.61
N MET A 57 5.09 -1.80 -12.33
CA MET A 57 6.25 -1.97 -11.47
C MET A 57 6.70 -3.43 -11.42
N ALA A 58 5.78 -4.36 -11.25
CA ALA A 58 6.09 -5.79 -11.28
C ALA A 58 6.68 -6.24 -12.63
N GLU A 59 6.11 -5.78 -13.75
CA GLU A 59 6.57 -6.11 -15.12
C GLU A 59 8.01 -5.64 -15.39
N ILE A 60 8.39 -4.46 -14.91
CA ILE A 60 9.74 -3.92 -15.12
C ILE A 60 10.76 -4.38 -14.07
N GLY A 61 10.34 -5.27 -13.17
CA GLY A 61 11.18 -5.81 -12.10
C GLY A 61 11.34 -4.87 -10.90
N GLY A 62 10.54 -3.83 -10.78
CA GLY A 62 10.51 -2.97 -9.60
C GLY A 62 9.74 -3.61 -8.43
N THR A 63 9.55 -2.84 -7.37
CA THR A 63 8.77 -3.28 -6.20
C THR A 63 7.66 -2.29 -5.90
N SER A 64 6.43 -2.79 -5.74
CA SER A 64 5.28 -2.02 -5.28
C SER A 64 4.84 -2.53 -3.91
N ILE A 65 4.70 -1.64 -2.95
CA ILE A 65 4.26 -1.96 -1.59
C ILE A 65 2.79 -1.54 -1.46
N LEU A 66 1.91 -2.51 -1.25
CA LEU A 66 0.56 -2.25 -0.75
C LEU A 66 0.65 -2.14 0.77
N SER A 67 0.44 -0.94 1.28
CA SER A 67 0.48 -0.64 2.70
C SER A 67 -0.91 -0.60 3.33
N GLU A 68 -0.97 -0.25 4.61
CA GLU A 68 -2.21 0.08 5.32
C GLU A 68 -3.12 -1.15 5.53
N THR A 69 -2.72 -2.01 6.49
CA THR A 69 -3.49 -3.23 6.85
C THR A 69 -4.97 -2.94 7.08
N THR A 70 -5.30 -1.75 7.61
CA THR A 70 -6.68 -1.28 7.82
C THR A 70 -7.49 -1.13 6.54
N GLU A 71 -6.84 -0.98 5.39
CA GLU A 71 -7.48 -0.69 4.11
C GLU A 71 -7.90 -1.96 3.34
N PHE A 72 -7.62 -3.15 3.86
CA PHE A 72 -8.03 -4.42 3.24
C PHE A 72 -8.70 -5.41 4.20
N ILE A 73 -9.03 -4.99 5.43
CA ILE A 73 -9.84 -5.78 6.37
C ILE A 73 -11.23 -6.04 5.76
N GLY A 74 -11.62 -7.32 5.72
CA GLY A 74 -12.85 -7.77 5.06
C GLY A 74 -12.68 -8.11 3.57
N ALA A 75 -11.57 -7.68 2.94
CA ALA A 75 -11.19 -8.04 1.56
C ALA A 75 -9.88 -8.85 1.48
N GLU A 76 -9.27 -9.18 2.62
CA GLU A 76 -8.00 -9.92 2.72
C GLU A 76 -8.02 -11.26 2.00
N HIS A 77 -9.18 -11.91 1.92
CA HIS A 77 -9.34 -13.18 1.23
C HIS A 77 -9.09 -13.09 -0.29
N ILE A 78 -9.25 -11.92 -0.88
CA ILE A 78 -8.96 -11.66 -2.30
C ILE A 78 -7.45 -11.54 -2.49
N LEU A 79 -6.77 -10.81 -1.62
CA LEU A 79 -5.31 -10.68 -1.63
C LEU A 79 -4.63 -12.01 -1.32
N ALA A 80 -5.13 -12.76 -0.34
CA ALA A 80 -4.59 -14.05 0.05
C ALA A 80 -4.62 -15.08 -1.09
N LYS A 81 -5.66 -15.08 -1.93
CA LYS A 81 -5.72 -15.92 -3.14
C LYS A 81 -4.64 -15.60 -4.17
N ARG A 82 -4.03 -14.44 -4.08
CA ARG A 82 -2.93 -13.98 -4.94
C ARG A 82 -1.56 -14.18 -4.30
N GLY A 83 -1.50 -14.72 -3.08
CA GLY A 83 -0.23 -15.07 -2.44
C GLY A 83 0.56 -16.06 -3.30
N LYS A 84 1.87 -15.82 -3.49
CA LYS A 84 2.74 -16.70 -4.30
C LYS A 84 2.83 -18.12 -3.76
N ASP A 85 2.58 -18.29 -2.48
CA ASP A 85 2.58 -19.56 -1.77
C ASP A 85 1.65 -19.49 -0.54
N GLU A 86 1.41 -20.64 0.08
CA GLU A 86 0.53 -20.76 1.25
C GLU A 86 1.04 -19.92 2.44
N ARG A 87 2.34 -19.79 2.64
CA ARG A 87 2.92 -18.97 3.71
C ARG A 87 2.53 -17.51 3.56
N VAL A 88 2.63 -16.96 2.35
CA VAL A 88 2.24 -15.57 2.06
C VAL A 88 0.74 -15.40 2.26
N SER A 89 -0.08 -16.34 1.78
CA SER A 89 -1.52 -16.32 1.95
C SER A 89 -1.92 -16.29 3.43
N GLN A 90 -1.33 -17.16 4.24
CA GLN A 90 -1.58 -17.23 5.68
C GLN A 90 -1.10 -15.97 6.41
N ARG A 91 0.04 -15.39 5.98
CA ARG A 91 0.54 -14.16 6.59
C ARG A 91 -0.39 -12.96 6.35
N ILE A 92 -1.05 -12.88 5.18
CA ILE A 92 -2.06 -11.84 4.90
C ILE A 92 -3.22 -11.94 5.90
N TYR A 93 -3.75 -13.14 6.14
CA TYR A 93 -4.79 -13.32 7.15
C TYR A 93 -4.29 -12.99 8.56
N GLN A 94 -3.05 -13.36 8.87
CA GLN A 94 -2.46 -13.14 10.18
C GLN A 94 -2.36 -11.65 10.54
N ILE A 95 -1.86 -10.80 9.65
CA ILE A 95 -1.72 -9.37 9.93
C ILE A 95 -3.09 -8.70 10.14
N VAL A 96 -4.11 -9.09 9.38
CA VAL A 96 -5.48 -8.59 9.58
C VAL A 96 -6.02 -9.02 10.94
N HIS A 97 -5.90 -10.30 11.29
CA HIS A 97 -6.36 -10.83 12.56
C HIS A 97 -5.63 -10.19 13.75
N ASP A 98 -4.31 -10.00 13.65
CA ASP A 98 -3.51 -9.36 14.69
C ASP A 98 -3.94 -7.90 14.89
N TYR A 99 -4.18 -7.17 13.80
CA TYR A 99 -4.67 -5.80 13.85
C TYR A 99 -6.04 -5.71 14.53
N GLU A 100 -7.02 -6.51 14.09
CA GLU A 100 -8.36 -6.53 14.70
C GLU A 100 -8.31 -6.89 16.20
N ASN A 101 -7.46 -7.86 16.57
CA ASN A 101 -7.27 -8.24 17.96
C ASN A 101 -6.66 -7.11 18.80
N ALA A 102 -5.68 -6.39 18.26
CA ALA A 102 -5.08 -5.25 18.96
C ALA A 102 -6.13 -4.17 19.27
N ILE A 103 -7.02 -3.87 18.33
CA ILE A 103 -8.11 -2.90 18.53
C ILE A 103 -9.14 -3.44 19.54
N ARG A 104 -9.49 -4.72 19.47
CA ARG A 104 -10.41 -5.33 20.46
C ARG A 104 -9.87 -5.33 21.89
N LEU A 105 -8.54 -5.46 22.06
CA LEU A 105 -7.91 -5.41 23.39
C LEU A 105 -8.07 -4.06 24.10
N VAL A 106 -8.23 -2.98 23.34
CA VAL A 106 -8.52 -1.65 23.89
C VAL A 106 -10.01 -1.33 23.96
N GLY A 107 -10.87 -2.33 23.68
CA GLY A 107 -12.33 -2.25 23.86
C GLY A 107 -13.09 -1.67 22.67
N HIS A 108 -12.47 -1.61 21.48
CA HIS A 108 -13.09 -1.08 20.26
C HIS A 108 -13.18 -2.12 19.14
N ASP A 109 -14.00 -1.82 18.15
CA ASP A 109 -14.04 -2.53 16.86
C ASP A 109 -13.48 -1.61 15.76
N VAL A 110 -12.75 -2.18 14.82
CA VAL A 110 -12.19 -1.42 13.68
C VAL A 110 -13.29 -0.69 12.90
N ARG A 111 -14.47 -1.27 12.83
CA ARG A 111 -15.64 -0.72 12.14
C ARG A 111 -16.23 0.54 12.79
N GLU A 112 -15.86 0.85 14.03
CA GLU A 112 -16.27 2.09 14.70
C GLU A 112 -15.58 3.32 14.13
N GLY A 113 -14.36 3.15 13.56
CA GLY A 113 -13.55 4.26 13.05
C GLY A 113 -13.20 4.18 11.56
N ASN A 114 -13.53 3.07 10.91
CA ASN A 114 -13.25 2.85 9.49
C ASN A 114 -14.48 2.26 8.78
N PRO A 115 -15.15 2.97 7.83
CA PRO A 115 -14.77 4.25 7.21
C PRO A 115 -14.81 5.44 8.18
N SER A 116 -13.96 6.43 7.95
CA SER A 116 -13.99 7.68 8.71
C SER A 116 -15.25 8.51 8.39
N PRO A 117 -15.62 9.50 9.24
CA PRO A 117 -16.74 10.38 8.93
C PRO A 117 -16.64 11.03 7.53
N GLY A 118 -15.45 11.47 7.11
CA GLY A 118 -15.26 12.05 5.78
C GLY A 118 -15.44 11.03 4.65
N ASN A 119 -15.06 9.77 4.86
CA ASN A 119 -15.35 8.71 3.88
C ASN A 119 -16.87 8.46 3.76
N MET A 120 -17.59 8.50 4.87
CA MET A 120 -19.05 8.32 4.87
C MET A 120 -19.78 9.51 4.24
N GLU A 121 -19.33 10.74 4.49
CA GLU A 121 -19.83 11.93 3.81
C GLU A 121 -19.62 11.84 2.29
N GLY A 122 -18.52 11.24 1.86
CA GLY A 122 -18.23 10.94 0.45
C GLY A 122 -19.10 9.83 -0.15
N GLY A 123 -19.82 9.06 0.69
CA GLY A 123 -20.78 8.04 0.27
C GLY A 123 -20.39 6.60 0.56
N LEU A 124 -19.25 6.32 1.20
CA LEU A 124 -18.90 4.97 1.67
C LEU A 124 -19.77 4.57 2.86
N THR A 125 -20.18 3.29 2.91
CA THR A 125 -21.14 2.80 3.91
C THR A 125 -20.53 1.81 4.90
N THR A 126 -19.64 0.92 4.44
CA THR A 126 -19.06 -0.13 5.28
C THR A 126 -17.55 -0.22 5.09
N LEU A 127 -16.88 -0.84 6.07
CA LEU A 127 -15.45 -1.16 5.98
C LEU A 127 -15.15 -2.05 4.78
N GLU A 128 -15.98 -3.07 4.56
CA GLU A 128 -15.80 -4.02 3.46
C GLU A 128 -15.92 -3.34 2.09
N GLU A 129 -16.87 -2.41 1.93
CA GLU A 129 -17.01 -1.61 0.71
C GLU A 129 -15.73 -0.78 0.45
N LYS A 130 -15.24 -0.09 1.48
CA LYS A 130 -13.99 0.68 1.39
C LYS A 130 -12.82 -0.23 1.03
N SER A 131 -12.67 -1.36 1.71
CA SER A 131 -11.57 -2.30 1.50
C SER A 131 -11.58 -2.92 0.11
N LEU A 132 -12.75 -3.30 -0.41
CA LEU A 132 -12.90 -3.78 -1.79
C LEU A 132 -12.40 -2.76 -2.82
N GLY A 133 -12.64 -1.46 -2.58
CA GLY A 133 -12.09 -0.39 -3.41
C GLY A 133 -10.57 -0.23 -3.23
N CYS A 134 -10.07 -0.32 -2.01
CA CYS A 134 -8.67 -0.05 -1.67
C CYS A 134 -7.71 -1.11 -2.19
N ILE A 135 -8.07 -2.40 -2.19
CA ILE A 135 -7.20 -3.48 -2.67
C ILE A 135 -6.83 -3.37 -4.15
N HIS A 136 -7.59 -2.58 -4.93
CA HIS A 136 -7.25 -2.30 -6.33
C HIS A 136 -5.89 -1.61 -6.49
N LYS A 137 -5.41 -0.89 -5.46
CA LYS A 137 -4.04 -0.31 -5.47
C LYS A 137 -2.94 -1.35 -5.69
N GLY A 138 -3.18 -2.60 -5.29
CA GLY A 138 -2.26 -3.72 -5.51
C GLY A 138 -2.31 -4.35 -6.90
N GLY A 139 -3.06 -3.80 -7.86
CA GLY A 139 -3.19 -4.35 -9.21
C GLY A 139 -3.62 -5.82 -9.24
N HIS A 140 -3.03 -6.61 -10.14
CA HIS A 140 -3.36 -8.02 -10.37
C HIS A 140 -2.18 -8.97 -10.14
N ALA A 141 -0.95 -8.44 -9.99
CA ALA A 141 0.25 -9.23 -9.80
C ALA A 141 0.15 -10.13 -8.55
N PRO A 142 0.83 -11.30 -8.51
CA PRO A 142 0.95 -12.11 -7.32
C PRO A 142 1.56 -11.32 -6.15
N VAL A 143 1.06 -11.53 -4.94
CA VAL A 143 1.69 -11.00 -3.72
C VAL A 143 2.89 -11.87 -3.38
N ASN A 144 4.09 -11.34 -3.51
CA ASN A 144 5.32 -12.12 -3.37
C ASN A 144 5.81 -12.22 -1.91
N GLU A 145 5.49 -11.25 -1.06
CA GLU A 145 5.89 -11.26 0.34
C GLU A 145 4.99 -10.36 1.18
N VAL A 146 4.96 -10.62 2.49
CA VAL A 146 4.36 -9.74 3.50
C VAL A 146 5.45 -9.35 4.49
N TYR A 147 5.75 -8.07 4.58
CA TYR A 147 6.74 -7.51 5.49
C TYR A 147 6.08 -6.97 6.75
N ASP A 148 6.77 -7.09 7.87
CA ASP A 148 6.42 -6.35 9.07
C ASP A 148 6.72 -4.85 8.86
N TYR A 149 6.02 -3.99 9.62
CA TYR A 149 6.22 -2.55 9.55
C TYR A 149 7.68 -2.14 9.75
N ALA A 150 8.12 -1.18 8.95
CA ALA A 150 9.48 -0.63 8.97
C ALA A 150 10.61 -1.65 8.71
N LYS A 151 10.30 -2.80 8.15
CA LYS A 151 11.33 -3.72 7.66
C LYS A 151 11.80 -3.30 6.28
N GLN A 152 13.10 -3.40 6.07
CA GLN A 152 13.67 -3.15 4.75
C GLN A 152 13.08 -4.12 3.74
N VAL A 153 12.50 -3.56 2.68
CA VAL A 153 11.93 -4.31 1.57
C VAL A 153 13.03 -4.58 0.55
N ASP A 154 13.06 -5.80 0.04
CA ASP A 154 14.00 -6.19 -1.00
C ASP A 154 13.61 -5.57 -2.35
N LYS A 155 14.62 -5.34 -3.20
CA LYS A 155 14.43 -4.90 -4.58
C LYS A 155 13.93 -6.04 -5.46
N ASN A 156 13.27 -5.70 -6.56
CA ASN A 156 12.84 -6.67 -7.56
C ASN A 156 11.83 -7.70 -7.02
N MET A 157 10.94 -7.24 -6.16
CA MET A 157 9.96 -8.11 -5.51
C MET A 157 8.59 -8.12 -6.20
N GLY A 158 8.34 -7.22 -7.18
CA GLY A 158 6.99 -7.05 -7.72
C GLY A 158 6.03 -6.50 -6.65
N LEU A 159 4.85 -7.10 -6.49
CA LEU A 159 3.92 -6.69 -5.46
C LEU A 159 4.26 -7.35 -4.12
N VAL A 160 4.34 -6.52 -3.08
CA VAL A 160 4.46 -6.96 -1.68
C VAL A 160 3.44 -6.21 -0.81
N ILE A 161 3.15 -6.75 0.35
CA ILE A 161 2.35 -6.09 1.39
C ILE A 161 3.27 -5.72 2.56
N MET A 162 3.05 -4.55 3.17
CA MET A 162 3.66 -4.19 4.44
C MET A 162 2.57 -3.98 5.49
N ASP A 163 2.72 -4.65 6.63
CA ASP A 163 1.83 -4.52 7.78
C ASP A 163 1.99 -3.13 8.42
N THR A 164 1.27 -2.16 7.88
CA THR A 164 1.37 -0.75 8.27
C THR A 164 0.25 -0.40 9.24
N PRO A 165 0.57 0.20 10.41
CA PRO A 165 -0.38 0.34 11.52
C PRO A 165 -1.49 1.38 11.30
N GLY A 166 -1.33 2.28 10.34
CA GLY A 166 -2.28 3.34 10.06
C GLY A 166 -2.36 3.66 8.58
N ASN A 167 -3.23 4.58 8.26
CA ASN A 167 -3.51 5.09 6.92
C ASN A 167 -3.21 6.61 6.85
N ASP A 168 -2.08 7.01 7.34
CA ASP A 168 -1.60 8.38 7.35
C ASP A 168 -0.18 8.48 6.75
N PRO A 169 0.21 9.66 6.22
CA PRO A 169 1.51 9.85 5.60
C PRO A 169 2.69 9.53 6.50
N SER A 170 2.54 9.69 7.83
CA SER A 170 3.61 9.40 8.78
C SER A 170 3.88 7.90 8.86
N SER A 171 2.83 7.09 8.86
CA SER A 171 2.93 5.63 8.85
C SER A 171 3.60 5.13 7.57
N VAL A 172 3.23 5.69 6.42
CA VAL A 172 3.82 5.32 5.13
C VAL A 172 5.26 5.81 5.01
N ALA A 173 5.57 7.02 5.52
CA ALA A 173 6.95 7.52 5.53
C ALA A 173 7.90 6.69 6.42
N GLY A 174 7.36 5.89 7.34
CA GLY A 174 8.11 4.97 8.19
C GLY A 174 8.40 3.60 7.56
N MET A 175 7.88 3.36 6.35
CA MET A 175 8.15 2.13 5.60
C MET A 175 9.59 2.12 5.07
#